data_aa856e1a0e9a234138acd566ca0a07f0
#
_entry.id   aa856e1a0e9a234138acd566ca0a07f0
#
_cell.length_a   1.000
_cell.length_b   1.000
_cell.length_c   1.000
_cell.angle_alpha   90.00
_cell.angle_beta   90.00
_cell.angle_gamma   90.00
#
_symmetry.space_group_name_H-M   'P 1'
#
loop_
_entity.id
_entity.type
_entity.pdbx_description
1 polymer ?
#
loop_
_entity_poly.entity_id
_entity_poly.type
_entity_poly.pdbx_seq_one_letter_code
_entity_poly.pdbx_strand_id
1 'polypeptide(L)'
;MIEKQIAFGDTSRAKLKKGIDILATAVATTLGASGKTVIIEDKFGNPHITKDGVTVANSIILTDPVENLGCSILKQASQKTAAEAGDGTTTSCVLAQAIINRCFDNISDIENVTQAKEGIEAAAKDIVKTLESAKIEVTDEKLLQVATISANGDKYIGKMIADAYLEVGKDGVVTMDESPTGLDYTEITNGTKINRSYGTPFSINNLRNNSVEYNNPLIVISDMKIDMHERLHFAFKQSIEQKRPLLIISELDDRVKMFIAQNINKKNLTANFIAPEGIGIKRFELLQDLAVMTGAKIVSEMSGDSAQNIDASYLGTCRQMISTSTETILVFDKEENPKKQEIIEWLNNEIKLTANKNEKWHLQDRLSKLAGGVATIKLAGNSEVELKEKKDRVDDSIHATKAALEEGIVAGGGIALLDAARKITRKPHRSHSESYNLGYRLMIESLTSVWEQIVENAGENPDDLLDKMLVRKNKYGYDTKNKKFGNMITMGIVDPFKVTKNAVLNSASVASIILTTSCVISNKRIREDESSR
;
A
#
# COMPACT_ATOMS: atom_id res chain seq x y z
N MET A 1 -18.76 15.69 27.40
CA MET A 1 -17.65 16.38 26.71
C MET A 1 -16.35 15.77 27.20
N ILE A 2 -15.42 15.46 26.33
CA ILE A 2 -14.10 14.93 26.72
C ILE A 2 -13.20 16.14 26.99
N GLU A 3 -12.61 16.19 28.19
CA GLU A 3 -11.69 17.27 28.60
C GLU A 3 -10.46 17.28 27.67
N LYS A 4 -10.05 18.46 27.21
CA LYS A 4 -8.92 18.66 26.29
C LYS A 4 -7.70 19.19 27.07
N GLN A 5 -6.54 18.67 26.72
CA GLN A 5 -5.24 19.18 27.09
C GLN A 5 -4.65 19.95 25.93
N ILE A 6 -4.11 21.13 26.16
CA ILE A 6 -3.52 21.98 25.13
C ILE A 6 -2.03 22.17 25.44
N ALA A 7 -1.16 21.93 24.47
CA ALA A 7 0.27 22.19 24.54
C ALA A 7 0.68 23.19 23.47
N PHE A 8 1.53 24.15 23.80
CA PHE A 8 1.96 25.23 22.91
C PHE A 8 3.49 25.24 22.70
N GLY A 9 3.90 25.81 21.58
CA GLY A 9 5.29 26.18 21.30
C GLY A 9 6.27 25.00 21.40
N ASP A 10 7.43 25.26 21.99
CA ASP A 10 8.54 24.28 22.02
C ASP A 10 8.22 23.02 22.83
N THR A 11 7.40 23.15 23.88
CA THR A 11 6.97 21.99 24.68
C THR A 11 6.15 21.01 23.83
N SER A 12 5.24 21.52 22.98
CA SER A 12 4.43 20.66 22.08
C SER A 12 5.30 20.00 21.03
N ARG A 13 6.24 20.76 20.45
CA ARG A 13 7.18 20.25 19.44
C ARG A 13 8.10 19.15 20.00
N ALA A 14 8.67 19.38 21.18
CA ALA A 14 9.55 18.40 21.83
C ALA A 14 8.81 17.07 22.10
N LYS A 15 7.56 17.12 22.56
CA LYS A 15 6.74 15.92 22.79
C LYS A 15 6.36 15.22 21.48
N LEU A 16 5.95 15.97 20.44
CA LEU A 16 5.68 15.39 19.12
C LEU A 16 6.91 14.68 18.56
N LYS A 17 8.08 15.36 18.60
CA LYS A 17 9.36 14.80 18.18
C LYS A 17 9.67 13.51 18.93
N LYS A 18 9.53 13.50 20.26
CA LYS A 18 9.79 12.31 21.07
C LYS A 18 8.91 11.12 20.66
N GLY A 19 7.61 11.36 20.40
CA GLY A 19 6.71 10.31 19.90
C GLY A 19 7.13 9.78 18.53
N ILE A 20 7.57 10.66 17.63
CA ILE A 20 8.10 10.30 16.31
C ILE A 20 9.38 9.48 16.45
N ASP A 21 10.31 9.92 17.31
CA ASP A 21 11.59 9.23 17.52
C ASP A 21 11.39 7.82 18.07
N ILE A 22 10.48 7.63 19.03
CA ILE A 22 10.17 6.30 19.59
C ILE A 22 9.68 5.35 18.49
N LEU A 23 8.71 5.80 17.69
CA LEU A 23 8.17 4.95 16.62
C LEU A 23 9.20 4.70 15.53
N ALA A 24 9.85 5.75 15.03
CA ALA A 24 10.80 5.63 13.94
C ALA A 24 11.99 4.73 14.33
N THR A 25 12.53 4.87 15.54
CA THR A 25 13.63 4.02 16.02
C THR A 25 13.22 2.55 16.11
N ALA A 26 12.02 2.25 16.60
CA ALA A 26 11.54 0.87 16.66
C ALA A 26 11.38 0.27 15.26
N VAL A 27 10.78 1.01 14.33
CA VAL A 27 10.57 0.57 12.94
C VAL A 27 11.90 0.47 12.19
N ALA A 28 12.83 1.43 12.38
CA ALA A 28 14.13 1.47 11.72
C ALA A 28 14.98 0.21 11.96
N THR A 29 14.81 -0.47 13.11
CA THR A 29 15.53 -1.71 13.40
C THR A 29 15.26 -2.83 12.39
N THR A 30 14.14 -2.79 11.68
CA THR A 30 13.74 -3.80 10.68
C THR A 30 14.31 -3.53 9.30
N LEU A 31 14.95 -2.37 9.06
CA LEU A 31 15.36 -1.91 7.73
C LEU A 31 16.55 -2.69 7.17
N GLY A 32 16.45 -3.09 5.90
CA GLY A 32 17.54 -3.67 5.11
C GLY A 32 17.78 -5.16 5.33
N ALA A 33 18.76 -5.70 4.62
CA ALA A 33 19.06 -7.15 4.61
C ALA A 33 19.47 -7.71 5.99
N SER A 34 20.00 -6.86 6.87
CA SER A 34 20.36 -7.18 8.26
C SER A 34 19.34 -6.66 9.27
N GLY A 35 18.12 -6.34 8.81
CA GLY A 35 17.02 -5.90 9.66
C GLY A 35 16.71 -6.93 10.74
N LYS A 36 16.48 -6.42 11.96
CA LYS A 36 16.25 -7.25 13.16
C LYS A 36 14.77 -7.55 13.32
N THR A 37 14.50 -8.62 14.02
CA THR A 37 13.15 -9.03 14.39
C THR A 37 12.67 -8.25 15.61
N VAL A 38 11.41 -7.83 15.61
CA VAL A 38 10.72 -7.18 16.73
C VAL A 38 9.72 -8.15 17.33
N ILE A 39 9.65 -8.18 18.65
CA ILE A 39 8.64 -8.95 19.40
C ILE A 39 7.59 -7.98 19.94
N ILE A 40 6.35 -8.26 19.62
CA ILE A 40 5.18 -7.45 20.00
C ILE A 40 4.26 -8.30 20.87
N GLU A 41 3.83 -7.78 22.01
CA GLU A 41 2.79 -8.41 22.82
C GLU A 41 1.41 -8.14 22.20
N ASP A 42 0.63 -9.19 21.97
CA ASP A 42 -0.74 -9.08 21.49
C ASP A 42 -1.72 -8.72 22.63
N LYS A 43 -3.00 -8.54 22.29
CA LYS A 43 -4.06 -8.19 23.27
C LYS A 43 -4.30 -9.26 24.33
N PHE A 44 -3.77 -10.48 24.14
CA PHE A 44 -3.93 -11.62 25.04
C PHE A 44 -2.64 -11.94 25.81
N GLY A 45 -1.58 -11.11 25.62
CA GLY A 45 -0.27 -11.32 26.25
C GLY A 45 0.64 -12.29 25.50
N ASN A 46 0.28 -12.74 24.28
CA ASN A 46 1.12 -13.63 23.50
C ASN A 46 2.17 -12.85 22.69
N PRO A 47 3.38 -13.39 22.53
CA PRO A 47 4.41 -12.78 21.71
C PRO A 47 4.10 -12.95 20.21
N HIS A 48 4.05 -11.84 19.48
CA HIS A 48 4.01 -11.82 18.03
C HIS A 48 5.37 -11.38 17.49
N ILE A 49 5.99 -12.22 16.67
CA ILE A 49 7.32 -12.01 16.12
C ILE A 49 7.18 -11.52 14.69
N THR A 50 7.77 -10.35 14.37
CA THR A 50 7.69 -9.77 13.02
C THR A 50 8.94 -9.00 12.63
N LYS A 51 9.18 -8.85 11.32
CA LYS A 51 10.12 -7.91 10.71
C LYS A 51 9.41 -6.83 9.89
N ASP A 52 8.09 -6.91 9.80
CA ASP A 52 7.30 -5.95 9.06
C ASP A 52 7.18 -4.62 9.78
N GLY A 53 7.63 -3.55 9.12
CA GLY A 53 7.61 -2.18 9.66
C GLY A 53 6.19 -1.64 9.90
N VAL A 54 5.19 -2.06 9.11
CA VAL A 54 3.78 -1.64 9.28
C VAL A 54 3.22 -2.21 10.57
N THR A 55 3.42 -3.50 10.80
CA THR A 55 2.97 -4.21 12.00
C THR A 55 3.61 -3.63 13.25
N VAL A 56 4.94 -3.36 13.20
CA VAL A 56 5.65 -2.68 14.30
C VAL A 56 5.08 -1.29 14.54
N ALA A 57 4.92 -0.48 13.52
CA ALA A 57 4.37 0.86 13.65
C ALA A 57 2.96 0.84 14.27
N ASN A 58 2.09 -0.06 13.82
CA ASN A 58 0.71 -0.16 14.30
C ASN A 58 0.60 -0.60 15.77
N SER A 59 1.55 -1.37 16.27
CA SER A 59 1.54 -1.88 17.65
C SER A 59 1.89 -0.81 18.69
N ILE A 60 2.58 0.27 18.32
CA ILE A 60 3.09 1.27 19.25
C ILE A 60 1.97 2.26 19.62
N ILE A 61 1.62 2.31 20.90
CA ILE A 61 0.70 3.29 21.48
C ILE A 61 1.39 3.88 22.71
N LEU A 62 1.53 5.21 22.76
CA LEU A 62 2.21 5.90 23.84
C LEU A 62 1.22 6.42 24.88
N THR A 63 1.65 6.45 26.15
CA THR A 63 0.83 6.92 27.29
C THR A 63 0.61 8.43 27.27
N ASP A 64 1.65 9.23 26.94
CA ASP A 64 1.48 10.69 26.79
C ASP A 64 0.66 10.99 25.53
N PRO A 65 -0.47 11.73 25.64
CA PRO A 65 -1.34 11.97 24.49
C PRO A 65 -0.68 12.79 23.37
N VAL A 66 0.23 13.70 23.69
CA VAL A 66 0.92 14.55 22.71
C VAL A 66 2.01 13.74 22.00
N GLU A 67 2.79 12.93 22.72
CA GLU A 67 3.76 12.01 22.13
C GLU A 67 3.04 11.01 21.20
N ASN A 68 1.89 10.49 21.64
CA ASN A 68 1.08 9.57 20.84
C ASN A 68 0.51 10.20 19.56
N LEU A 69 0.23 11.51 19.56
CA LEU A 69 -0.17 12.23 18.33
C LEU A 69 1.00 12.30 17.33
N GLY A 70 2.23 12.59 17.79
CA GLY A 70 3.42 12.53 16.95
C GLY A 70 3.62 11.14 16.32
N CYS A 71 3.51 10.11 17.16
CA CYS A 71 3.52 8.72 16.72
C CYS A 71 2.44 8.44 15.66
N SER A 72 1.19 8.91 15.89
CA SER A 72 0.07 8.68 14.97
C SER A 72 0.23 9.37 13.62
N ILE A 73 0.80 10.57 13.58
CA ILE A 73 1.08 11.29 12.33
C ILE A 73 2.11 10.52 11.49
N LEU A 74 3.16 9.99 12.11
CA LEU A 74 4.16 9.20 11.41
C LEU A 74 3.59 7.86 10.92
N LYS A 75 2.71 7.21 11.72
CA LYS A 75 1.97 6.01 11.28
C LYS A 75 1.14 6.26 10.01
N GLN A 76 0.41 7.37 9.98
CA GLN A 76 -0.41 7.72 8.80
C GLN A 76 0.44 7.87 7.53
N ALA A 77 1.64 8.46 7.63
CA ALA A 77 2.55 8.58 6.50
C ALA A 77 3.06 7.22 6.02
N SER A 78 3.45 6.38 6.98
CA SER A 78 3.88 5.01 6.74
C SER A 78 2.79 4.19 6.05
N GLN A 79 1.56 4.22 6.59
CA GLN A 79 0.40 3.55 6.01
C GLN A 79 0.03 4.08 4.62
N LYS A 80 0.16 5.41 4.41
CA LYS A 80 -0.06 6.01 3.09
C LYS A 80 0.96 5.51 2.07
N THR A 81 2.24 5.39 2.46
CA THR A 81 3.27 4.83 1.59
C THR A 81 2.97 3.38 1.23
N ALA A 82 2.56 2.55 2.20
CA ALA A 82 2.12 1.19 1.95
C ALA A 82 0.91 1.13 1.00
N ALA A 83 -0.10 1.96 1.22
CA ALA A 83 -1.31 1.97 0.39
C ALA A 83 -1.04 2.40 -1.07
N GLU A 84 -0.10 3.33 -1.30
CA GLU A 84 0.22 3.87 -2.63
C GLU A 84 1.26 3.03 -3.40
N ALA A 85 2.21 2.43 -2.68
CA ALA A 85 3.35 1.72 -3.27
C ALA A 85 3.46 0.24 -2.85
N GLY A 86 2.68 -0.18 -1.86
CA GLY A 86 2.66 -1.54 -1.32
C GLY A 86 3.83 -1.88 -0.39
N ASP A 87 4.86 -1.02 -0.33
CA ASP A 87 6.09 -1.19 0.47
C ASP A 87 6.68 0.18 0.82
N GLY A 88 7.83 0.21 1.52
CA GLY A 88 8.58 1.44 1.83
C GLY A 88 8.16 2.14 3.12
N THR A 89 7.39 1.49 3.96
CA THR A 89 6.94 2.00 5.26
C THR A 89 8.10 2.36 6.17
N THR A 90 9.06 1.48 6.32
CA THR A 90 10.27 1.69 7.14
C THR A 90 11.12 2.82 6.58
N THR A 91 11.33 2.86 5.26
CA THR A 91 12.07 3.92 4.58
C THR A 91 11.43 5.29 4.82
N SER A 92 10.10 5.39 4.75
CA SER A 92 9.39 6.65 4.99
C SER A 92 9.49 7.11 6.45
N CYS A 93 9.48 6.18 7.41
CA CYS A 93 9.66 6.51 8.83
C CYS A 93 11.06 7.06 9.13
N VAL A 94 12.10 6.37 8.64
CA VAL A 94 13.50 6.78 8.82
C VAL A 94 13.76 8.15 8.19
N LEU A 95 13.29 8.34 6.96
CA LEU A 95 13.49 9.61 6.26
C LEU A 95 12.71 10.75 6.92
N ALA A 96 11.46 10.53 7.35
CA ALA A 96 10.68 11.54 8.06
C ALA A 96 11.33 11.95 9.38
N GLN A 97 11.82 10.99 10.17
CA GLN A 97 12.57 11.24 11.39
C GLN A 97 13.81 12.09 11.13
N ALA A 98 14.60 11.74 10.11
CA ALA A 98 15.82 12.46 9.77
C ALA A 98 15.54 13.92 9.37
N ILE A 99 14.50 14.16 8.56
CA ILE A 99 14.10 15.52 8.16
C ILE A 99 13.66 16.32 9.39
N ILE A 100 12.79 15.74 10.23
CA ILE A 100 12.27 16.41 11.43
C ILE A 100 13.40 16.73 12.40
N ASN A 101 14.30 15.79 12.68
CA ASN A 101 15.42 16.01 13.59
C ASN A 101 16.32 17.13 13.07
N ARG A 102 16.73 17.11 11.81
CA ARG A 102 17.53 18.19 11.20
C ARG A 102 16.83 19.55 11.26
N CYS A 103 15.51 19.60 11.02
CA CYS A 103 14.75 20.84 11.14
C CYS A 103 14.70 21.37 12.56
N PHE A 104 14.52 20.51 13.56
CA PHE A 104 14.50 20.93 14.97
C PHE A 104 15.89 21.32 15.49
N ASP A 105 16.94 20.65 15.06
CA ASP A 105 18.32 21.00 15.43
C ASP A 105 18.74 22.37 14.85
N ASN A 106 18.09 22.82 13.76
CA ASN A 106 18.32 24.12 13.12
C ASN A 106 17.13 25.09 13.30
N ILE A 107 16.24 24.85 14.26
CA ILE A 107 14.99 25.64 14.40
C ILE A 107 15.25 27.11 14.71
N SER A 108 16.35 27.44 15.40
CA SER A 108 16.78 28.82 15.68
C SER A 108 17.14 29.60 14.44
N ASP A 109 17.57 28.92 13.37
CA ASP A 109 18.00 29.52 12.11
C ASP A 109 16.83 29.66 11.10
N ILE A 110 15.67 29.10 11.46
CA ILE A 110 14.44 29.18 10.66
C ILE A 110 13.61 30.38 11.11
N GLU A 111 13.84 31.54 10.51
CA GLU A 111 13.05 32.75 10.80
C GLU A 111 11.60 32.63 10.33
N ASN A 112 11.36 31.94 9.20
CA ASN A 112 10.03 31.74 8.62
C ASN A 112 9.78 30.27 8.31
N VAL A 113 9.03 29.62 9.19
CA VAL A 113 8.69 28.18 9.14
C VAL A 113 7.91 27.82 7.86
N THR A 114 7.04 28.71 7.37
CA THR A 114 6.27 28.49 6.15
C THR A 114 7.19 28.43 4.93
N GLN A 115 8.16 29.33 4.85
CA GLN A 115 9.13 29.31 3.75
C GLN A 115 10.09 28.12 3.83
N ALA A 116 10.50 27.71 5.04
CA ALA A 116 11.28 26.48 5.20
C ALA A 116 10.51 25.24 4.73
N LYS A 117 9.21 25.15 5.05
CA LYS A 117 8.31 24.13 4.52
C LYS A 117 8.27 24.13 2.98
N GLU A 118 8.10 25.31 2.36
CA GLU A 118 8.12 25.43 0.88
C GLU A 118 9.45 24.94 0.30
N GLY A 119 10.57 25.22 0.98
CA GLY A 119 11.88 24.69 0.61
C GLY A 119 11.97 23.16 0.67
N ILE A 120 11.44 22.53 1.73
CA ILE A 120 11.38 21.08 1.88
C ILE A 120 10.55 20.46 0.74
N GLU A 121 9.37 21.02 0.47
CA GLU A 121 8.47 20.52 -0.58
C GLU A 121 9.06 20.68 -1.98
N ALA A 122 9.77 21.77 -2.25
CA ALA A 122 10.48 21.97 -3.51
C ALA A 122 11.64 20.99 -3.68
N ALA A 123 12.43 20.78 -2.63
CA ALA A 123 13.50 19.79 -2.63
C ALA A 123 12.97 18.38 -2.90
N ALA A 124 11.85 17.99 -2.27
CA ALA A 124 11.22 16.69 -2.49
C ALA A 124 10.84 16.48 -3.97
N LYS A 125 10.28 17.52 -4.64
CA LYS A 125 9.96 17.47 -6.07
C LYS A 125 11.20 17.31 -6.95
N ASP A 126 12.29 18.00 -6.62
CA ASP A 126 13.54 17.92 -7.40
C ASP A 126 14.27 16.59 -7.16
N ILE A 127 14.16 16.02 -5.95
CA ILE A 127 14.62 14.67 -5.64
C ILE A 127 13.87 13.65 -6.51
N VAL A 128 12.54 13.72 -6.57
CA VAL A 128 11.72 12.82 -7.39
C VAL A 128 12.10 12.91 -8.87
N LYS A 129 12.28 14.13 -9.43
CA LYS A 129 12.76 14.30 -10.81
C LYS A 129 14.14 13.67 -11.04
N THR A 130 15.03 13.79 -10.06
CA THR A 130 16.37 13.20 -10.13
C THR A 130 16.33 11.67 -10.11
N LEU A 131 15.50 11.10 -9.25
CA LEU A 131 15.23 9.66 -9.19
C LEU A 131 14.59 9.16 -10.49
N GLU A 132 13.62 9.89 -11.05
CA GLU A 132 12.97 9.57 -12.31
C GLU A 132 13.96 9.52 -13.48
N SER A 133 14.92 10.43 -13.53
CA SER A 133 15.99 10.41 -14.52
C SER A 133 16.96 9.22 -14.36
N ALA A 134 17.01 8.61 -13.20
CA ALA A 134 17.90 7.49 -12.87
C ALA A 134 17.21 6.12 -12.96
N LYS A 135 15.88 6.10 -13.12
CA LYS A 135 15.10 4.86 -13.20
C LYS A 135 15.45 4.01 -14.42
N ILE A 136 15.25 2.72 -14.28
CA ILE A 136 15.52 1.71 -15.31
C ILE A 136 14.24 0.88 -15.47
N GLU A 137 13.89 0.55 -16.71
CA GLU A 137 12.79 -0.37 -16.99
C GLU A 137 13.12 -1.79 -16.52
N VAL A 138 12.08 -2.50 -16.12
CA VAL A 138 12.19 -3.87 -15.62
C VAL A 138 12.23 -4.85 -16.79
N THR A 139 13.30 -5.65 -16.84
CA THR A 139 13.41 -6.85 -17.69
C THR A 139 13.08 -8.08 -16.84
N ASP A 140 12.84 -9.24 -17.47
CA ASP A 140 12.50 -10.48 -16.76
C ASP A 140 13.56 -10.85 -15.71
N GLU A 141 14.85 -10.68 -16.04
CA GLU A 141 15.96 -10.91 -15.08
C GLU A 141 15.88 -9.96 -13.88
N LYS A 142 15.57 -8.69 -14.12
CA LYS A 142 15.43 -7.70 -13.06
C LYS A 142 14.16 -7.92 -12.24
N LEU A 143 13.11 -8.44 -12.83
CA LEU A 143 11.89 -8.83 -12.12
C LEU A 143 12.21 -9.88 -11.05
N LEU A 144 12.98 -10.92 -11.42
CA LEU A 144 13.46 -11.92 -10.45
C LEU A 144 14.33 -11.30 -9.35
N GLN A 145 15.17 -10.32 -9.70
CA GLN A 145 16.01 -9.62 -8.71
C GLN A 145 15.16 -8.82 -7.73
N VAL A 146 14.17 -8.04 -8.21
CA VAL A 146 13.23 -7.31 -7.34
C VAL A 146 12.50 -8.26 -6.40
N ALA A 147 11.86 -9.29 -6.96
CA ALA A 147 11.11 -10.26 -6.17
C ALA A 147 11.97 -10.96 -5.12
N THR A 148 13.22 -11.30 -5.46
CA THR A 148 14.15 -11.94 -4.52
C THR A 148 14.57 -10.98 -3.40
N ILE A 149 14.92 -9.72 -3.71
CA ILE A 149 15.32 -8.73 -2.70
C ILE A 149 14.18 -8.43 -1.74
N SER A 150 12.99 -8.21 -2.25
CA SER A 150 11.81 -7.90 -1.43
C SER A 150 11.34 -9.11 -0.60
N ALA A 151 11.69 -10.32 -1.03
CA ALA A 151 11.54 -11.54 -0.23
C ALA A 151 12.70 -11.79 0.77
N ASN A 152 13.42 -10.74 1.20
CA ASN A 152 14.58 -10.84 2.09
C ASN A 152 15.73 -11.73 1.55
N GLY A 153 15.87 -11.80 0.22
CA GLY A 153 16.88 -12.61 -0.46
C GLY A 153 16.56 -14.09 -0.58
N ASP A 154 15.29 -14.47 -0.36
CA ASP A 154 14.79 -15.81 -0.58
C ASP A 154 14.56 -16.02 -2.09
N LYS A 155 15.49 -16.76 -2.71
CA LYS A 155 15.44 -17.04 -4.15
C LYS A 155 14.27 -17.91 -4.57
N TYR A 156 13.79 -18.78 -3.68
CA TYR A 156 12.67 -19.67 -3.97
C TYR A 156 11.37 -18.88 -4.07
N ILE A 157 11.09 -18.07 -3.05
CA ILE A 157 9.92 -17.17 -3.04
C ILE A 157 10.02 -16.16 -4.20
N GLY A 158 11.19 -15.52 -4.38
CA GLY A 158 11.41 -14.56 -5.46
C GLY A 158 11.14 -15.15 -6.84
N LYS A 159 11.55 -16.40 -7.07
CA LYS A 159 11.29 -17.10 -8.33
C LYS A 159 9.79 -17.38 -8.52
N MET A 160 9.10 -17.87 -7.50
CA MET A 160 7.65 -18.13 -7.58
C MET A 160 6.87 -16.86 -7.96
N ILE A 161 7.24 -15.72 -7.38
CA ILE A 161 6.57 -14.44 -7.65
C ILE A 161 6.89 -13.94 -9.05
N ALA A 162 8.17 -14.00 -9.46
CA ALA A 162 8.57 -13.59 -10.79
C ALA A 162 7.90 -14.45 -11.88
N ASP A 163 7.91 -15.78 -11.71
CA ASP A 163 7.25 -16.72 -12.62
C ASP A 163 5.74 -16.45 -12.70
N ALA A 164 5.10 -16.16 -11.55
CA ALA A 164 3.69 -15.80 -11.49
C ALA A 164 3.37 -14.55 -12.33
N TYR A 165 4.17 -13.47 -12.19
CA TYR A 165 3.98 -12.26 -12.99
C TYR A 165 4.32 -12.44 -14.47
N LEU A 166 5.31 -13.28 -14.81
CA LEU A 166 5.60 -13.60 -16.21
C LEU A 166 4.45 -14.37 -16.88
N GLU A 167 3.73 -15.19 -16.11
CA GLU A 167 2.62 -16.01 -16.62
C GLU A 167 1.32 -15.20 -16.76
N VAL A 168 0.99 -14.32 -15.80
CA VAL A 168 -0.22 -13.49 -15.86
C VAL A 168 -0.01 -12.17 -16.61
N GLY A 169 1.24 -11.79 -16.90
CA GLY A 169 1.58 -10.54 -17.57
C GLY A 169 1.65 -9.32 -16.63
N LYS A 170 2.05 -8.17 -17.17
CA LYS A 170 2.27 -6.93 -16.41
C LYS A 170 1.02 -6.39 -15.71
N ASP A 171 -0.14 -6.57 -16.36
CA ASP A 171 -1.44 -6.12 -15.84
C ASP A 171 -2.16 -7.23 -15.06
N GLY A 172 -1.57 -8.42 -15.00
CA GLY A 172 -2.09 -9.56 -14.27
C GLY A 172 -2.06 -9.36 -12.76
N VAL A 173 -2.84 -10.16 -12.07
CA VAL A 173 -2.96 -10.10 -10.61
C VAL A 173 -2.23 -11.29 -10.00
N VAL A 174 -1.36 -11.01 -9.02
CA VAL A 174 -0.75 -12.02 -8.17
C VAL A 174 -1.28 -11.86 -6.75
N THR A 175 -1.79 -12.94 -6.18
CA THR A 175 -2.32 -13.00 -4.82
C THR A 175 -1.66 -14.14 -4.05
N MET A 176 -1.92 -14.25 -2.77
CA MET A 176 -1.47 -15.38 -1.96
C MET A 176 -2.61 -15.98 -1.15
N ASP A 177 -2.45 -17.26 -0.78
CA ASP A 177 -3.41 -17.99 0.05
C ASP A 177 -2.71 -19.14 0.79
N GLU A 178 -3.38 -19.79 1.72
CA GLU A 178 -2.84 -20.97 2.39
C GLU A 178 -2.90 -22.19 1.47
N SER A 179 -1.84 -23.00 1.55
CA SER A 179 -1.78 -24.26 0.82
C SER A 179 -2.50 -25.36 1.59
N PRO A 180 -3.50 -26.02 1.00
CA PRO A 180 -4.16 -27.17 1.61
C PRO A 180 -3.31 -28.44 1.57
N THR A 181 -2.23 -28.44 0.77
CA THR A 181 -1.40 -29.63 0.52
C THR A 181 -0.14 -29.71 1.38
N GLY A 182 0.16 -28.64 2.14
CA GLY A 182 1.41 -28.54 2.89
C GLY A 182 2.66 -28.27 2.04
N LEU A 183 2.49 -27.94 0.76
CA LEU A 183 3.56 -27.57 -0.17
C LEU A 183 3.29 -26.19 -0.76
N ASP A 184 4.36 -25.44 -1.05
CA ASP A 184 4.24 -24.19 -1.80
C ASP A 184 4.07 -24.47 -3.28
N TYR A 185 3.14 -23.78 -3.93
CA TYR A 185 2.96 -23.83 -5.38
C TYR A 185 2.19 -22.60 -5.88
N THR A 186 2.29 -22.32 -7.17
CA THR A 186 1.51 -21.26 -7.83
C THR A 186 0.36 -21.89 -8.59
N GLU A 187 -0.83 -21.37 -8.39
CA GLU A 187 -2.04 -21.75 -9.10
C GLU A 187 -2.50 -20.58 -9.97
N ILE A 188 -2.66 -20.82 -11.28
CA ILE A 188 -3.25 -19.83 -12.17
C ILE A 188 -4.75 -20.08 -12.26
N THR A 189 -5.52 -19.06 -11.95
CA THR A 189 -6.98 -19.09 -11.92
C THR A 189 -7.56 -17.96 -12.75
N ASN A 190 -8.85 -18.05 -13.07
CA ASN A 190 -9.57 -16.95 -13.67
C ASN A 190 -9.78 -15.83 -12.64
N GLY A 191 -9.71 -14.58 -13.09
CA GLY A 191 -9.96 -13.44 -12.21
C GLY A 191 -10.12 -12.14 -12.98
N THR A 192 -10.62 -11.13 -12.30
CA THR A 192 -10.78 -9.80 -12.86
C THR A 192 -10.46 -8.72 -11.83
N LYS A 193 -10.01 -7.59 -12.34
CA LYS A 193 -9.71 -6.40 -11.55
C LYS A 193 -10.69 -5.28 -11.90
N ILE A 194 -11.25 -4.68 -10.88
CA ILE A 194 -12.12 -3.50 -10.95
C ILE A 194 -11.35 -2.35 -10.30
N ASN A 195 -11.14 -1.22 -11.01
CA ASN A 195 -10.40 -0.07 -10.49
C ASN A 195 -11.30 0.78 -9.57
N ARG A 196 -11.79 0.17 -8.50
CA ARG A 196 -12.63 0.78 -7.46
C ARG A 196 -12.20 0.29 -6.08
N SER A 197 -12.05 1.24 -5.16
CA SER A 197 -11.76 0.96 -3.75
C SER A 197 -12.98 0.40 -3.01
N TYR A 198 -12.74 -0.15 -1.82
CA TYR A 198 -13.82 -0.47 -0.86
C TYR A 198 -14.66 0.78 -0.54
N GLY A 199 -15.95 0.57 -0.30
CA GLY A 199 -16.91 1.66 -0.10
C GLY A 199 -16.89 2.30 1.29
N THR A 200 -16.33 1.61 2.28
CA THR A 200 -16.22 2.12 3.66
C THR A 200 -15.02 1.51 4.40
N PRO A 201 -14.30 2.31 5.20
CA PRO A 201 -13.21 1.80 6.04
C PRO A 201 -13.67 0.77 7.08
N PHE A 202 -14.95 0.76 7.46
CA PHE A 202 -15.48 -0.23 8.41
C PHE A 202 -15.49 -1.66 7.86
N SER A 203 -15.40 -1.83 6.55
CA SER A 203 -15.28 -3.15 5.90
C SER A 203 -13.88 -3.77 6.02
N ILE A 204 -12.85 -2.97 6.33
CA ILE A 204 -11.46 -3.42 6.40
C ILE A 204 -11.32 -4.50 7.47
N ASN A 205 -10.82 -5.66 7.08
CA ASN A 205 -10.56 -6.78 7.97
C ASN A 205 -9.08 -7.20 7.96
N ASN A 206 -8.30 -6.79 6.97
CA ASN A 206 -6.84 -6.89 6.97
C ASN A 206 -6.23 -5.50 7.23
N LEU A 207 -5.82 -5.26 8.48
CA LEU A 207 -5.26 -3.97 8.91
C LEU A 207 -3.83 -3.76 8.41
N ARG A 208 -3.11 -4.80 8.02
CA ARG A 208 -1.76 -4.70 7.49
C ARG A 208 -1.77 -4.01 6.13
N ASN A 209 -2.58 -4.53 5.22
CA ASN A 209 -2.67 -4.04 3.84
C ASN A 209 -3.75 -2.97 3.65
N ASN A 210 -4.45 -2.64 4.74
CA ASN A 210 -5.60 -1.74 4.67
C ASN A 210 -6.63 -2.20 3.62
N SER A 211 -6.90 -3.51 3.59
CA SER A 211 -7.73 -4.19 2.59
C SER A 211 -8.95 -4.89 3.21
N VAL A 212 -9.91 -5.18 2.34
CA VAL A 212 -11.08 -6.01 2.62
C VAL A 212 -10.90 -7.33 1.89
N GLU A 213 -10.83 -8.43 2.62
CA GLU A 213 -10.60 -9.76 2.06
C GLU A 213 -11.74 -10.70 2.45
N TYR A 214 -12.50 -11.16 1.47
CA TYR A 214 -13.63 -12.06 1.68
C TYR A 214 -13.48 -13.34 0.89
N ASN A 215 -13.69 -14.47 1.55
CA ASN A 215 -13.75 -15.77 0.92
C ASN A 215 -15.22 -16.14 0.62
N ASN A 216 -15.48 -16.62 -0.58
CA ASN A 216 -16.78 -17.05 -1.06
C ASN A 216 -17.91 -16.02 -0.80
N PRO A 217 -17.74 -14.73 -1.16
CA PRO A 217 -18.77 -13.72 -0.96
C PRO A 217 -19.99 -13.96 -1.85
N LEU A 218 -21.15 -13.51 -1.39
CA LEU A 218 -22.30 -13.26 -2.27
C LEU A 218 -22.08 -11.94 -2.99
N ILE A 219 -22.49 -11.84 -4.26
CA ILE A 219 -22.27 -10.65 -5.09
C ILE A 219 -23.60 -10.21 -5.70
N VAL A 220 -23.95 -8.94 -5.50
CA VAL A 220 -25.08 -8.27 -6.17
C VAL A 220 -24.52 -7.24 -7.14
N ILE A 221 -25.03 -7.25 -8.39
CA ILE A 221 -24.63 -6.34 -9.45
C ILE A 221 -25.85 -5.55 -9.92
N SER A 222 -25.75 -4.21 -9.90
CA SER A 222 -26.80 -3.34 -10.40
C SER A 222 -26.24 -2.16 -11.19
N ASP A 223 -26.84 -1.82 -12.32
CA ASP A 223 -26.59 -0.59 -13.07
C ASP A 223 -27.46 0.57 -12.55
N MET A 224 -28.50 0.26 -11.79
CA MET A 224 -29.39 1.22 -11.16
C MET A 224 -28.78 1.78 -9.89
N LYS A 225 -29.04 3.04 -9.59
CA LYS A 225 -28.75 3.61 -8.27
C LYS A 225 -29.73 3.03 -7.23
N ILE A 226 -29.19 2.41 -6.19
CA ILE A 226 -29.97 1.90 -5.06
C ILE A 226 -30.14 3.01 -4.03
N ASP A 227 -31.38 3.50 -3.89
CA ASP A 227 -31.75 4.64 -3.04
C ASP A 227 -32.34 4.24 -1.67
N MET A 228 -32.75 2.96 -1.52
CA MET A 228 -33.33 2.40 -0.29
C MET A 228 -32.70 1.07 0.06
N HIS A 229 -32.37 0.87 1.34
CA HIS A 229 -31.74 -0.36 1.81
C HIS A 229 -32.69 -1.57 1.78
N GLU A 230 -34.00 -1.37 1.82
CA GLU A 230 -35.00 -2.41 1.69
C GLU A 230 -34.88 -3.18 0.38
N ARG A 231 -34.41 -2.53 -0.68
CA ARG A 231 -34.19 -3.17 -1.99
C ARG A 231 -33.09 -4.26 -1.93
N LEU A 232 -32.19 -4.18 -0.95
CA LEU A 232 -31.16 -5.17 -0.69
C LEU A 232 -31.54 -6.18 0.40
N HIS A 233 -32.78 -6.13 0.91
CA HIS A 233 -33.21 -6.95 2.05
C HIS A 233 -32.97 -8.45 1.81
N PHE A 234 -33.28 -8.96 0.61
CA PHE A 234 -33.05 -10.35 0.27
C PHE A 234 -31.55 -10.72 0.34
N ALA A 235 -30.68 -9.87 -0.23
CA ALA A 235 -29.25 -10.09 -0.22
C ALA A 235 -28.66 -10.04 1.20
N PHE A 236 -29.09 -9.10 2.03
CA PHE A 236 -28.71 -9.04 3.45
C PHE A 236 -29.14 -10.29 4.22
N LYS A 237 -30.41 -10.71 4.02
CA LYS A 237 -30.95 -11.91 4.65
C LYS A 237 -30.13 -13.14 4.27
N GLN A 238 -29.86 -13.34 2.98
CA GLN A 238 -29.07 -14.47 2.49
C GLN A 238 -27.62 -14.44 3.02
N SER A 239 -26.98 -13.27 3.09
CA SER A 239 -25.65 -13.10 3.64
C SER A 239 -25.59 -13.55 5.12
N ILE A 240 -26.57 -13.15 5.91
CA ILE A 240 -26.66 -13.48 7.34
C ILE A 240 -26.97 -14.97 7.55
N GLU A 241 -27.96 -15.51 6.85
CA GLU A 241 -28.40 -16.91 6.96
C GLU A 241 -27.30 -17.89 6.55
N GLN A 242 -26.60 -17.58 5.44
CA GLN A 242 -25.51 -18.41 4.93
C GLN A 242 -24.16 -18.11 5.62
N LYS A 243 -24.07 -17.08 6.46
CA LYS A 243 -22.83 -16.59 7.07
C LYS A 243 -21.74 -16.30 6.02
N ARG A 244 -22.14 -15.78 4.88
CA ARG A 244 -21.26 -15.40 3.77
C ARG A 244 -21.16 -13.89 3.67
N PRO A 245 -19.95 -13.32 3.43
CA PRO A 245 -19.81 -11.90 3.17
C PRO A 245 -20.61 -11.46 1.93
N LEU A 246 -20.99 -10.19 1.87
CA LEU A 246 -21.73 -9.62 0.74
C LEU A 246 -20.89 -8.54 0.05
N LEU A 247 -20.76 -8.63 -1.27
CA LEU A 247 -20.24 -7.56 -2.12
C LEU A 247 -21.39 -6.96 -2.94
N ILE A 248 -21.52 -5.64 -2.90
CA ILE A 248 -22.51 -4.89 -3.68
C ILE A 248 -21.78 -4.05 -4.71
N ILE A 249 -22.02 -4.31 -6.00
CA ILE A 249 -21.47 -3.54 -7.13
C ILE A 249 -22.59 -2.69 -7.70
N SER A 250 -22.74 -1.48 -7.17
CA SER A 250 -23.82 -0.55 -7.53
C SER A 250 -23.50 0.88 -7.09
N GLU A 251 -24.10 1.87 -7.71
CA GLU A 251 -24.24 3.18 -7.10
C GLU A 251 -25.24 3.14 -5.95
N LEU A 252 -24.80 3.57 -4.78
CA LEU A 252 -25.64 3.61 -3.59
C LEU A 252 -25.90 5.06 -3.16
N ASP A 253 -27.14 5.34 -2.73
CA ASP A 253 -27.45 6.59 -2.03
C ASP A 253 -26.71 6.66 -0.69
N ASP A 254 -26.37 7.86 -0.22
CA ASP A 254 -25.59 8.03 1.01
C ASP A 254 -26.31 7.47 2.25
N ARG A 255 -27.65 7.47 2.26
CA ARG A 255 -28.43 6.82 3.32
C ARG A 255 -28.23 5.31 3.35
N VAL A 256 -28.15 4.68 2.18
CA VAL A 256 -27.90 3.23 2.05
C VAL A 256 -26.45 2.91 2.47
N LYS A 257 -25.47 3.69 2.01
CA LYS A 257 -24.07 3.55 2.44
C LYS A 257 -23.94 3.66 3.95
N MET A 258 -24.59 4.65 4.55
CA MET A 258 -24.55 4.86 6.00
C MET A 258 -25.21 3.72 6.77
N PHE A 259 -26.34 3.19 6.28
CA PHE A 259 -27.01 2.02 6.85
C PHE A 259 -26.08 0.79 6.84
N ILE A 260 -25.45 0.50 5.70
CA ILE A 260 -24.52 -0.62 5.57
C ILE A 260 -23.32 -0.44 6.51
N ALA A 261 -22.69 0.74 6.50
CA ALA A 261 -21.54 1.04 7.35
C ALA A 261 -21.84 0.91 8.84
N GLN A 262 -23.02 1.35 9.29
CA GLN A 262 -23.46 1.19 10.68
C GLN A 262 -23.64 -0.28 11.08
N ASN A 263 -24.21 -1.11 10.18
CA ASN A 263 -24.41 -2.53 10.46
C ASN A 263 -23.10 -3.31 10.44
N ILE A 264 -22.14 -2.94 9.59
CA ILE A 264 -20.77 -3.50 9.62
C ILE A 264 -20.09 -3.14 10.95
N ASN A 265 -20.13 -1.86 11.35
CA ASN A 265 -19.52 -1.41 12.61
C ASN A 265 -20.13 -2.12 13.85
N LYS A 266 -21.43 -2.40 13.82
CA LYS A 266 -22.13 -3.18 14.87
C LYS A 266 -21.91 -4.68 14.78
N LYS A 267 -21.16 -5.17 13.77
CA LYS A 267 -20.92 -6.58 13.47
C LYS A 267 -22.20 -7.41 13.17
N ASN A 268 -23.26 -6.75 12.73
CA ASN A 268 -24.50 -7.38 12.28
C ASN A 268 -24.42 -7.88 10.85
N LEU A 269 -23.53 -7.28 10.04
CA LEU A 269 -23.35 -7.58 8.62
C LEU A 269 -21.86 -7.59 8.27
N THR A 270 -21.44 -8.56 7.46
CA THR A 270 -20.12 -8.56 6.81
C THR A 270 -20.32 -8.21 5.35
N ALA A 271 -20.02 -6.99 4.96
CA ALA A 271 -20.26 -6.52 3.60
C ALA A 271 -19.23 -5.49 3.14
N ASN A 272 -19.09 -5.38 1.82
CA ASN A 272 -18.41 -4.29 1.13
C ASN A 272 -19.27 -3.82 -0.03
N PHE A 273 -19.11 -2.56 -0.44
CA PHE A 273 -19.76 -2.03 -1.62
C PHE A 273 -18.78 -1.21 -2.44
N ILE A 274 -18.93 -1.28 -3.76
CA ILE A 274 -18.11 -0.52 -4.71
C ILE A 274 -18.99 0.09 -5.79
N ALA A 275 -18.60 1.27 -6.26
CA ALA A 275 -19.25 1.88 -7.41
C ALA A 275 -18.82 1.15 -8.70
N PRO A 276 -19.73 0.95 -9.69
CA PRO A 276 -19.34 0.38 -10.97
C PRO A 276 -18.38 1.30 -11.74
N GLU A 277 -17.59 0.71 -12.65
CA GLU A 277 -16.76 1.47 -13.58
C GLU A 277 -17.54 1.94 -14.81
N GLY A 278 -17.03 3.01 -15.43
CA GLY A 278 -17.58 3.52 -16.68
C GLY A 278 -18.86 4.37 -16.53
N ILE A 279 -19.40 4.79 -17.65
CA ILE A 279 -20.62 5.62 -17.76
C ILE A 279 -21.45 5.11 -18.94
N GLY A 280 -22.78 5.10 -18.79
CA GLY A 280 -23.72 4.73 -19.87
C GLY A 280 -23.52 3.30 -20.37
N ILE A 281 -23.52 3.09 -21.68
CA ILE A 281 -23.43 1.78 -22.32
C ILE A 281 -22.15 1.02 -21.90
N LYS A 282 -21.00 1.69 -21.81
CA LYS A 282 -19.74 1.08 -21.41
C LYS A 282 -19.79 0.51 -19.99
N ARG A 283 -20.47 1.21 -19.07
CA ARG A 283 -20.72 0.72 -17.72
C ARG A 283 -21.56 -0.56 -17.73
N PHE A 284 -22.63 -0.57 -18.50
CA PHE A 284 -23.50 -1.72 -18.62
C PHE A 284 -22.77 -2.94 -19.17
N GLU A 285 -21.96 -2.77 -20.21
CA GLU A 285 -21.15 -3.83 -20.79
C GLU A 285 -20.16 -4.44 -19.78
N LEU A 286 -19.46 -3.60 -19.00
CA LEU A 286 -18.57 -4.08 -17.94
C LEU A 286 -19.32 -4.83 -16.84
N LEU A 287 -20.53 -4.39 -16.47
CA LEU A 287 -21.37 -5.09 -15.50
C LEU A 287 -21.89 -6.42 -16.06
N GLN A 288 -22.19 -6.50 -17.37
CA GLN A 288 -22.54 -7.77 -18.03
C GLN A 288 -21.38 -8.77 -17.98
N ASP A 289 -20.16 -8.32 -18.26
CA ASP A 289 -18.98 -9.15 -18.17
C ASP A 289 -18.79 -9.71 -16.75
N LEU A 290 -18.96 -8.87 -15.73
CA LEU A 290 -18.91 -9.29 -14.32
C LEU A 290 -20.03 -10.26 -13.96
N ALA A 291 -21.25 -10.04 -14.49
CA ALA A 291 -22.38 -10.93 -14.24
C ALA A 291 -22.13 -12.33 -14.80
N VAL A 292 -21.58 -12.40 -16.02
CA VAL A 292 -21.18 -13.70 -16.63
C VAL A 292 -20.11 -14.40 -15.81
N MET A 293 -19.13 -13.64 -15.27
CA MET A 293 -18.04 -14.23 -14.47
C MET A 293 -18.51 -14.70 -13.09
N THR A 294 -19.46 -13.96 -12.46
CA THR A 294 -19.94 -14.25 -11.10
C THR A 294 -21.12 -15.20 -11.07
N GLY A 295 -21.78 -15.43 -12.21
CA GLY A 295 -23.06 -16.14 -12.31
C GLY A 295 -24.27 -15.33 -11.81
N ALA A 296 -24.12 -14.04 -11.53
CA ALA A 296 -25.21 -13.17 -11.14
C ALA A 296 -26.05 -12.73 -12.33
N LYS A 297 -27.34 -12.42 -12.09
CA LYS A 297 -28.15 -11.61 -13.00
C LYS A 297 -27.97 -10.13 -12.61
N ILE A 298 -27.86 -9.23 -13.59
CA ILE A 298 -27.78 -7.78 -13.33
C ILE A 298 -29.18 -7.26 -12.98
N VAL A 299 -29.27 -6.44 -11.94
CA VAL A 299 -30.47 -5.64 -11.67
C VAL A 299 -30.41 -4.40 -12.55
N SER A 300 -31.24 -4.36 -13.61
CA SER A 300 -31.20 -3.30 -14.64
C SER A 300 -32.57 -2.82 -15.06
N GLU A 301 -32.73 -1.49 -15.17
CA GLU A 301 -33.94 -0.91 -15.78
C GLU A 301 -34.10 -1.31 -17.25
N MET A 302 -32.99 -1.48 -17.97
CA MET A 302 -33.01 -1.89 -19.37
C MET A 302 -33.56 -3.30 -19.56
N SER A 303 -33.46 -4.15 -18.53
CA SER A 303 -34.05 -5.50 -18.52
C SER A 303 -35.48 -5.52 -17.97
N GLY A 304 -36.05 -4.38 -17.61
CA GLY A 304 -37.36 -4.28 -16.98
C GLY A 304 -37.36 -4.74 -15.52
N ASP A 305 -36.20 -4.90 -14.91
CA ASP A 305 -36.07 -5.30 -13.52
C ASP A 305 -36.42 -4.12 -12.58
N SER A 306 -36.99 -4.43 -11.43
CA SER A 306 -37.07 -3.48 -10.33
C SER A 306 -36.17 -3.98 -9.19
N ALA A 307 -35.43 -3.09 -8.56
CA ALA A 307 -34.60 -3.45 -7.42
C ALA A 307 -35.38 -4.05 -6.23
N GLN A 308 -36.70 -4.01 -6.28
CA GLN A 308 -37.61 -4.62 -5.28
C GLN A 308 -37.71 -6.15 -5.42
N ASN A 309 -37.36 -6.71 -6.56
CA ASN A 309 -37.55 -8.13 -6.89
C ASN A 309 -36.23 -8.91 -6.94
N ILE A 310 -35.23 -8.53 -6.14
CA ILE A 310 -33.98 -9.30 -6.03
C ILE A 310 -34.28 -10.65 -5.38
N ASP A 311 -34.02 -11.73 -6.10
CA ASP A 311 -34.10 -13.12 -5.64
C ASP A 311 -32.73 -13.83 -5.75
N ALA A 312 -32.70 -15.15 -5.56
CA ALA A 312 -31.49 -15.92 -5.60
C ALA A 312 -30.73 -15.86 -6.94
N SER A 313 -31.42 -15.62 -8.07
CA SER A 313 -30.81 -15.54 -9.40
C SER A 313 -29.96 -14.29 -9.61
N TYR A 314 -30.16 -13.26 -8.78
CA TYR A 314 -29.36 -12.03 -8.80
C TYR A 314 -28.11 -12.12 -7.92
N LEU A 315 -27.95 -13.21 -7.16
CA LEU A 315 -26.80 -13.42 -6.32
C LEU A 315 -25.74 -14.25 -7.06
N GLY A 316 -24.64 -13.59 -7.37
CA GLY A 316 -23.44 -14.27 -7.86
C GLY A 316 -22.46 -14.61 -6.74
N THR A 317 -21.32 -15.19 -7.11
CA THR A 317 -20.26 -15.53 -6.18
C THR A 317 -18.88 -15.49 -6.86
N CYS A 318 -17.83 -15.43 -6.05
CA CYS A 318 -16.46 -15.71 -6.48
C CYS A 318 -15.74 -16.46 -5.36
N ARG A 319 -14.60 -17.07 -5.68
CA ARG A 319 -13.80 -17.79 -4.68
C ARG A 319 -13.25 -16.83 -3.61
N GLN A 320 -12.69 -15.71 -4.05
CA GLN A 320 -12.12 -14.70 -3.16
C GLN A 320 -12.33 -13.30 -3.72
N MET A 321 -12.54 -12.34 -2.85
CA MET A 321 -12.56 -10.91 -3.16
C MET A 321 -11.54 -10.20 -2.29
N ILE A 322 -10.69 -9.36 -2.92
CA ILE A 322 -9.72 -8.50 -2.25
C ILE A 322 -9.96 -7.08 -2.74
N SER A 323 -10.32 -6.18 -1.82
CA SER A 323 -10.56 -4.78 -2.14
C SER A 323 -9.59 -3.89 -1.36
N THR A 324 -8.82 -3.09 -2.09
CA THR A 324 -7.84 -2.15 -1.56
C THR A 324 -8.37 -0.71 -1.62
N SER A 325 -7.55 0.26 -1.27
CA SER A 325 -7.86 1.68 -1.43
C SER A 325 -7.97 2.14 -2.89
N THR A 326 -7.56 1.32 -3.86
CA THR A 326 -7.51 1.70 -5.28
C THR A 326 -8.27 0.75 -6.20
N GLU A 327 -8.32 -0.54 -5.88
CA GLU A 327 -8.85 -1.59 -6.75
C GLU A 327 -9.55 -2.70 -5.97
N THR A 328 -10.43 -3.42 -6.65
CA THR A 328 -11.08 -4.64 -6.15
C THR A 328 -10.79 -5.79 -7.11
N ILE A 329 -10.30 -6.90 -6.59
CA ILE A 329 -9.93 -8.10 -7.31
C ILE A 329 -10.96 -9.19 -7.00
N LEU A 330 -11.49 -9.82 -8.02
CA LEU A 330 -12.35 -10.99 -7.91
C LEU A 330 -11.61 -12.20 -8.49
N VAL A 331 -11.43 -13.24 -7.70
CA VAL A 331 -10.80 -14.51 -8.08
C VAL A 331 -11.86 -15.57 -8.24
N PHE A 332 -11.88 -16.28 -9.36
CA PHE A 332 -12.85 -17.32 -9.67
C PHE A 332 -12.17 -18.70 -9.72
N ASP A 333 -12.94 -19.76 -9.58
CA ASP A 333 -12.47 -21.11 -9.82
C ASP A 333 -12.20 -21.35 -11.32
N LYS A 334 -11.42 -22.40 -11.63
CA LYS A 334 -11.02 -22.75 -13.01
C LYS A 334 -12.16 -23.29 -13.89
N GLU A 335 -13.40 -23.17 -13.45
CA GLU A 335 -14.52 -23.68 -14.25
C GLU A 335 -14.61 -22.96 -15.60
N GLU A 336 -14.73 -23.74 -16.66
CA GLU A 336 -14.99 -23.23 -18.00
C GLU A 336 -16.42 -22.69 -18.06
N ASN A 337 -16.55 -21.40 -18.30
CA ASN A 337 -17.85 -20.76 -18.56
C ASN A 337 -18.03 -20.55 -20.06
N PRO A 338 -18.90 -21.32 -20.75
CA PRO A 338 -19.08 -21.23 -22.20
C PRO A 338 -19.46 -19.80 -22.65
N LYS A 339 -20.31 -19.10 -21.88
CA LYS A 339 -20.71 -17.71 -22.18
C LYS A 339 -19.54 -16.75 -22.13
N LYS A 340 -18.61 -16.94 -21.19
CA LYS A 340 -17.37 -16.16 -21.11
C LYS A 340 -16.53 -16.35 -22.38
N GLN A 341 -16.41 -17.58 -22.86
CA GLN A 341 -15.65 -17.91 -24.05
C GLN A 341 -16.27 -17.29 -25.32
N GLU A 342 -17.59 -17.34 -25.45
CA GLU A 342 -18.32 -16.68 -26.55
C GLU A 342 -18.06 -15.16 -26.59
N ILE A 343 -18.05 -14.51 -25.42
CA ILE A 343 -17.77 -13.06 -25.32
C ILE A 343 -16.32 -12.77 -25.70
N ILE A 344 -15.36 -13.59 -25.27
CA ILE A 344 -13.94 -13.44 -25.62
C ILE A 344 -13.73 -13.57 -27.13
N GLU A 345 -14.36 -14.54 -27.77
CA GLU A 345 -14.28 -14.73 -29.22
C GLU A 345 -14.92 -13.55 -29.97
N TRP A 346 -16.06 -13.09 -29.52
CA TRP A 346 -16.72 -11.91 -30.09
C TRP A 346 -15.85 -10.65 -29.96
N LEU A 347 -15.29 -10.38 -28.77
CA LEU A 347 -14.38 -9.25 -28.53
C LEU A 347 -13.16 -9.30 -29.44
N ASN A 348 -12.52 -10.46 -29.58
CA ASN A 348 -11.37 -10.63 -30.45
C ASN A 348 -11.67 -10.31 -31.92
N ASN A 349 -12.89 -10.62 -32.37
CA ASN A 349 -13.31 -10.32 -33.74
C ASN A 349 -13.63 -8.83 -33.91
N GLU A 350 -14.35 -8.23 -32.94
CA GLU A 350 -14.73 -6.82 -33.00
C GLU A 350 -13.52 -5.88 -32.91
N ILE A 351 -12.50 -6.21 -32.11
CA ILE A 351 -11.23 -5.47 -32.04
C ILE A 351 -10.53 -5.38 -33.39
N LYS A 352 -10.63 -6.43 -34.23
CA LYS A 352 -10.04 -6.45 -35.58
C LYS A 352 -10.81 -5.57 -36.56
N LEU A 353 -12.12 -5.46 -36.39
CA LEU A 353 -13.02 -4.71 -37.28
C LEU A 353 -13.11 -3.23 -36.92
N THR A 354 -12.91 -2.88 -35.66
CA THR A 354 -13.07 -1.51 -35.15
C THR A 354 -11.92 -0.60 -35.55
N ALA A 355 -12.23 0.46 -36.29
CA ALA A 355 -11.28 1.49 -36.72
C ALA A 355 -11.12 2.63 -35.68
N ASN A 356 -12.14 2.84 -34.84
CA ASN A 356 -12.14 3.89 -33.82
C ASN A 356 -11.21 3.52 -32.64
N LYS A 357 -10.17 4.33 -32.42
CA LYS A 357 -9.17 4.07 -31.38
C LYS A 357 -9.75 3.98 -29.96
N ASN A 358 -10.72 4.84 -29.62
CA ASN A 358 -11.32 4.86 -28.27
C ASN A 358 -12.22 3.65 -28.03
N GLU A 359 -12.94 3.21 -29.04
CA GLU A 359 -13.77 2.01 -28.99
C GLU A 359 -12.90 0.75 -28.95
N LYS A 360 -11.86 0.71 -29.78
CA LYS A 360 -10.87 -0.36 -29.77
C LYS A 360 -10.19 -0.51 -28.41
N TRP A 361 -9.82 0.60 -27.79
CA TRP A 361 -9.26 0.59 -26.43
C TRP A 361 -10.24 0.00 -25.42
N HIS A 362 -11.51 0.40 -25.48
CA HIS A 362 -12.54 -0.13 -24.59
C HIS A 362 -12.75 -1.64 -24.76
N LEU A 363 -12.81 -2.12 -26.00
CA LEU A 363 -12.93 -3.57 -26.30
C LEU A 363 -11.70 -4.34 -25.79
N GLN A 364 -10.49 -3.77 -25.92
CA GLN A 364 -9.26 -4.34 -25.39
C GLN A 364 -9.25 -4.39 -23.85
N ASP A 365 -9.75 -3.34 -23.17
CA ASP A 365 -9.89 -3.32 -21.72
C ASP A 365 -10.84 -4.41 -21.23
N ARG A 366 -12.01 -4.58 -21.88
CA ARG A 366 -12.96 -5.66 -21.59
C ARG A 366 -12.33 -7.05 -21.79
N LEU A 367 -11.64 -7.23 -22.92
CA LEU A 367 -10.95 -8.49 -23.22
C LEU A 367 -9.90 -8.82 -22.15
N SER A 368 -9.09 -7.84 -21.75
CA SER A 368 -8.09 -8.01 -20.70
C SER A 368 -8.70 -8.41 -19.35
N LYS A 369 -9.84 -7.81 -18.97
CA LYS A 369 -10.57 -8.13 -17.74
C LYS A 369 -11.22 -9.51 -17.75
N LEU A 370 -11.75 -9.92 -18.90
CA LEU A 370 -12.36 -11.25 -19.07
C LEU A 370 -11.33 -12.37 -19.20
N ALA A 371 -10.30 -12.16 -20.04
CA ALA A 371 -9.26 -13.16 -20.31
C ALA A 371 -8.16 -13.17 -19.25
N GLY A 372 -8.11 -12.15 -18.38
CA GLY A 372 -7.06 -11.98 -17.37
C GLY A 372 -6.98 -13.17 -16.44
N GLY A 373 -5.74 -13.60 -16.16
CA GLY A 373 -5.41 -14.60 -15.15
C GLY A 373 -5.12 -13.96 -13.80
N VAL A 374 -5.38 -14.71 -12.74
CA VAL A 374 -4.91 -14.42 -11.40
C VAL A 374 -3.97 -15.55 -10.98
N ALA A 375 -2.72 -15.22 -10.68
CA ALA A 375 -1.80 -16.17 -10.08
C ALA A 375 -2.00 -16.14 -8.56
N THR A 376 -2.35 -17.25 -7.97
CA THR A 376 -2.45 -17.41 -6.51
C THR A 376 -1.27 -18.22 -6.02
N ILE A 377 -0.40 -17.61 -5.23
CA ILE A 377 0.72 -18.29 -4.58
C ILE A 377 0.20 -18.97 -3.32
N LYS A 378 0.16 -20.29 -3.33
CA LYS A 378 -0.25 -21.13 -2.20
C LYS A 378 0.96 -21.39 -1.31
N LEU A 379 0.85 -21.02 -0.04
CA LEU A 379 1.94 -21.06 0.94
C LEU A 379 1.65 -22.08 2.03
N ALA A 380 2.66 -22.86 2.37
CA ALA A 380 2.66 -23.79 3.49
C ALA A 380 3.68 -23.37 4.54
N GLY A 381 3.43 -23.71 5.80
CA GLY A 381 4.32 -23.52 6.92
C GLY A 381 4.17 -24.66 7.94
N ASN A 382 5.25 -24.97 8.67
CA ASN A 382 5.21 -26.03 9.70
C ASN A 382 4.54 -25.55 11.01
N SER A 383 4.37 -24.24 11.16
CA SER A 383 3.65 -23.60 12.27
C SER A 383 2.92 -22.36 11.80
N GLU A 384 1.90 -21.93 12.56
CA GLU A 384 1.17 -20.69 12.25
C GLU A 384 2.08 -19.45 12.25
N VAL A 385 3.09 -19.41 13.11
CA VAL A 385 4.06 -18.30 13.20
C VAL A 385 4.93 -18.27 11.94
N GLU A 386 5.46 -19.42 11.51
CA GLU A 386 6.26 -19.55 10.28
C GLU A 386 5.43 -19.17 9.05
N LEU A 387 4.21 -19.71 8.95
CA LEU A 387 3.31 -19.41 7.84
C LEU A 387 2.98 -17.91 7.75
N LYS A 388 2.75 -17.27 8.89
CA LYS A 388 2.45 -15.84 8.95
C LYS A 388 3.65 -15.01 8.51
N GLU A 389 4.85 -15.30 9.01
CA GLU A 389 6.09 -14.61 8.59
C GLU A 389 6.35 -14.79 7.10
N LYS A 390 6.10 -15.99 6.57
CA LYS A 390 6.26 -16.29 5.15
C LYS A 390 5.24 -15.53 4.29
N LYS A 391 3.98 -15.46 4.72
CA LYS A 391 2.94 -14.65 4.08
C LYS A 391 3.35 -13.18 4.03
N ASP A 392 3.85 -12.65 5.15
CA ASP A 392 4.31 -11.28 5.23
C ASP A 392 5.40 -10.97 4.20
N ARG A 393 6.40 -11.86 4.05
CA ARG A 393 7.46 -11.72 3.04
C ARG A 393 6.97 -11.83 1.60
N VAL A 394 6.06 -12.75 1.34
CA VAL A 394 5.48 -12.95 0.00
C VAL A 394 4.66 -11.73 -0.39
N ASP A 395 3.89 -11.18 0.54
CA ASP A 395 3.06 -10.01 0.32
C ASP A 395 3.90 -8.77 -0.03
N ASP A 396 4.94 -8.49 0.77
CA ASP A 396 5.88 -7.41 0.49
C ASP A 396 6.53 -7.57 -0.90
N SER A 397 6.89 -8.81 -1.25
CA SER A 397 7.52 -9.09 -2.54
C SER A 397 6.56 -8.98 -3.72
N ILE A 398 5.29 -9.38 -3.58
CA ILE A 398 4.25 -9.19 -4.59
C ILE A 398 4.06 -7.70 -4.86
N HIS A 399 3.90 -6.90 -3.80
CA HIS A 399 3.68 -5.46 -3.91
C HIS A 399 4.88 -4.73 -4.51
N ALA A 400 6.10 -5.03 -4.07
CA ALA A 400 7.31 -4.45 -4.61
C ALA A 400 7.52 -4.81 -6.09
N THR A 401 7.24 -6.06 -6.46
CA THR A 401 7.34 -6.52 -7.85
C THR A 401 6.33 -5.81 -8.74
N LYS A 402 5.08 -5.65 -8.28
CA LYS A 402 4.05 -4.87 -8.97
C LYS A 402 4.47 -3.41 -9.15
N ALA A 403 4.94 -2.77 -8.08
CA ALA A 403 5.41 -1.38 -8.12
C ALA A 403 6.58 -1.19 -9.11
N ALA A 404 7.48 -2.17 -9.19
CA ALA A 404 8.58 -2.17 -10.16
C ALA A 404 8.10 -2.31 -11.61
N LEU A 405 7.12 -3.18 -11.87
CA LEU A 405 6.50 -3.33 -13.19
C LEU A 405 5.78 -2.07 -13.66
N GLU A 406 5.14 -1.35 -12.74
CA GLU A 406 4.40 -0.12 -13.03
C GLU A 406 5.30 1.07 -13.36
N GLU A 407 6.34 1.31 -12.56
CA GLU A 407 7.14 2.54 -12.67
C GLU A 407 8.65 2.32 -12.85
N GLY A 408 9.12 1.07 -12.93
CA GLY A 408 10.54 0.76 -13.05
C GLY A 408 11.28 0.68 -11.71
N ILE A 409 12.62 0.58 -11.79
CA ILE A 409 13.51 0.36 -10.64
C ILE A 409 14.62 1.41 -10.56
N VAL A 410 15.17 1.56 -9.36
CA VAL A 410 16.36 2.36 -9.06
C VAL A 410 17.40 1.52 -8.31
N ALA A 411 18.59 2.06 -8.06
CA ALA A 411 19.59 1.41 -7.22
C ALA A 411 19.07 1.29 -5.79
N GLY A 412 19.05 0.08 -5.24
CA GLY A 412 18.52 -0.22 -3.92
C GLY A 412 19.49 0.11 -2.78
N GLY A 413 19.06 -0.25 -1.55
CA GLY A 413 19.86 -0.07 -0.35
C GLY A 413 20.13 1.40 0.01
N GLY A 414 19.20 2.32 -0.31
CA GLY A 414 19.34 3.76 -0.06
C GLY A 414 20.27 4.49 -1.04
N ILE A 415 20.91 3.78 -1.98
CA ILE A 415 21.91 4.37 -2.89
C ILE A 415 21.29 5.33 -3.90
N ALA A 416 20.08 5.10 -4.36
CA ALA A 416 19.38 6.05 -5.23
C ALA A 416 19.16 7.41 -4.55
N LEU A 417 18.81 7.42 -3.26
CA LEU A 417 18.65 8.65 -2.46
C LEU A 417 20.00 9.34 -2.24
N LEU A 418 21.04 8.58 -1.91
CA LEU A 418 22.39 9.10 -1.74
C LEU A 418 22.92 9.72 -3.04
N ASP A 419 22.71 9.08 -4.19
CA ASP A 419 23.06 9.62 -5.51
C ASP A 419 22.26 10.88 -5.86
N ALA A 420 21.00 10.95 -5.49
CA ALA A 420 20.17 12.15 -5.65
C ALA A 420 20.72 13.30 -4.79
N ALA A 421 21.10 13.03 -3.54
CA ALA A 421 21.70 14.02 -2.64
C ALA A 421 23.04 14.59 -3.19
N ARG A 422 23.78 13.80 -3.96
CA ARG A 422 25.03 14.22 -4.59
C ARG A 422 24.80 15.07 -5.85
N LYS A 423 23.77 14.74 -6.63
CA LYS A 423 23.48 15.41 -7.91
C LYS A 423 22.79 16.75 -7.75
N ILE A 424 21.96 16.88 -6.75
CA ILE A 424 21.18 18.10 -6.53
C ILE A 424 22.08 19.19 -5.97
N THR A 425 22.07 20.35 -6.60
CA THR A 425 22.86 21.51 -6.20
C THR A 425 22.35 22.05 -4.85
N ARG A 426 23.23 22.05 -3.84
CA ARG A 426 22.95 22.65 -2.52
C ARG A 426 23.17 24.15 -2.46
N LYS A 427 23.43 24.79 -3.61
CA LYS A 427 23.67 26.25 -3.66
C LYS A 427 22.37 26.99 -3.38
N PRO A 428 22.42 28.09 -2.60
CA PRO A 428 21.26 28.91 -2.33
C PRO A 428 20.59 29.40 -3.61
N HIS A 429 19.28 29.29 -3.68
CA HIS A 429 18.47 29.92 -4.72
C HIS A 429 18.40 31.43 -4.43
N ARG A 430 19.10 32.25 -5.22
CA ARG A 430 19.25 33.71 -5.00
C ARG A 430 17.92 34.49 -4.94
N SER A 431 16.86 33.93 -5.50
CA SER A 431 15.51 34.50 -5.52
C SER A 431 14.64 34.14 -4.30
N HIS A 432 15.12 33.27 -3.42
CA HIS A 432 14.37 32.78 -2.27
C HIS A 432 15.04 33.21 -0.95
N SER A 433 14.25 33.19 0.14
CA SER A 433 14.72 33.53 1.47
C SER A 433 15.72 32.53 2.05
N GLU A 434 16.41 32.91 3.12
CA GLU A 434 17.32 32.01 3.84
C GLU A 434 16.58 30.82 4.44
N SER A 435 15.40 31.03 5.03
CA SER A 435 14.58 29.94 5.57
C SER A 435 14.17 28.92 4.51
N TYR A 436 13.79 29.39 3.29
CA TYR A 436 13.50 28.47 2.17
C TYR A 436 14.75 27.66 1.78
N ASN A 437 15.87 28.33 1.61
CA ASN A 437 17.13 27.68 1.24
C ASN A 437 17.60 26.69 2.30
N LEU A 438 17.39 27.02 3.58
CA LEU A 438 17.69 26.12 4.70
C LEU A 438 16.81 24.88 4.64
N GLY A 439 15.47 25.03 4.53
CA GLY A 439 14.55 23.88 4.41
C GLY A 439 14.89 22.99 3.21
N TYR A 440 15.19 23.58 2.07
CA TYR A 440 15.63 22.85 0.86
C TYR A 440 16.90 22.03 1.12
N ARG A 441 17.91 22.63 1.77
CA ARG A 441 19.18 21.96 2.11
C ARG A 441 18.99 20.83 3.11
N LEU A 442 18.22 21.05 4.19
CA LEU A 442 17.97 20.06 5.23
C LEU A 442 17.27 18.80 4.68
N MET A 443 16.33 18.98 3.74
CA MET A 443 15.70 17.85 3.05
C MET A 443 16.71 17.01 2.26
N ILE A 444 17.61 17.65 1.51
CA ILE A 444 18.65 16.93 0.73
C ILE A 444 19.62 16.19 1.66
N GLU A 445 20.05 16.84 2.73
CA GLU A 445 20.97 16.23 3.71
C GLU A 445 20.37 15.03 4.43
N SER A 446 19.03 14.99 4.55
CA SER A 446 18.34 13.87 5.19
C SER A 446 18.29 12.60 4.34
N LEU A 447 18.61 12.66 3.05
CA LEU A 447 18.54 11.51 2.13
C LEU A 447 19.56 10.42 2.45
N THR A 448 20.64 10.74 3.19
CA THR A 448 21.66 9.76 3.58
C THR A 448 21.16 8.81 4.67
N SER A 449 20.20 9.24 5.48
CA SER A 449 19.73 8.51 6.67
C SER A 449 19.26 7.08 6.40
N VAL A 450 18.65 6.84 5.24
CA VAL A 450 18.18 5.49 4.86
C VAL A 450 19.34 4.53 4.68
N TRP A 451 20.38 4.96 3.97
CA TRP A 451 21.59 4.17 3.77
C TRP A 451 22.36 4.01 5.08
N GLU A 452 22.53 5.08 5.87
CA GLU A 452 23.15 5.06 7.18
C GLU A 452 22.50 4.02 8.09
N GLN A 453 21.17 4.02 8.19
CA GLN A 453 20.42 3.05 9.00
C GLN A 453 20.60 1.60 8.53
N ILE A 454 20.65 1.35 7.21
CA ILE A 454 20.90 0.00 6.67
C ILE A 454 22.31 -0.50 7.07
N VAL A 455 23.30 0.38 7.05
CA VAL A 455 24.68 0.06 7.44
C VAL A 455 24.78 -0.19 8.95
N GLU A 456 24.16 0.66 9.77
CA GLU A 456 24.11 0.49 11.23
C GLU A 456 23.44 -0.83 11.63
N ASN A 457 22.33 -1.20 10.97
CA ASN A 457 21.65 -2.47 11.23
C ASN A 457 22.54 -3.68 10.91
N ALA A 458 23.48 -3.51 9.97
CA ALA A 458 24.48 -4.53 9.66
C ALA A 458 25.67 -4.56 10.64
N GLY A 459 25.71 -3.64 11.62
CA GLY A 459 26.77 -3.53 12.62
C GLY A 459 28.06 -2.88 12.09
N GLU A 460 27.94 -2.14 10.99
CA GLU A 460 29.06 -1.38 10.39
C GLU A 460 28.90 0.12 10.70
N ASN A 461 30.01 0.87 10.66
CA ASN A 461 29.98 2.32 10.84
C ASN A 461 29.75 3.00 9.48
N PRO A 462 28.68 3.82 9.31
CA PRO A 462 28.41 4.53 8.07
C PRO A 462 29.56 5.45 7.62
N ASP A 463 30.21 6.17 8.55
CA ASP A 463 31.27 7.13 8.21
C ASP A 463 32.48 6.43 7.56
N ASP A 464 32.86 5.25 8.05
CA ASP A 464 33.99 4.47 7.52
C ASP A 464 33.75 3.97 6.09
N LEU A 465 32.48 3.79 5.73
CA LEU A 465 32.06 3.29 4.41
C LEU A 465 31.76 4.42 3.43
N LEU A 466 31.27 5.56 3.92
CA LEU A 466 30.87 6.70 3.10
C LEU A 466 32.05 7.25 2.30
N ASP A 467 33.20 7.40 2.91
CA ASP A 467 34.41 7.89 2.25
C ASP A 467 34.83 7.02 1.07
N LYS A 468 34.71 5.70 1.22
CA LYS A 468 35.02 4.73 0.15
C LYS A 468 34.03 4.80 -1.01
N MET A 469 32.79 5.26 -0.75
CA MET A 469 31.73 5.40 -1.74
C MET A 469 31.75 6.75 -2.44
N LEU A 470 32.15 7.83 -1.76
CA LEU A 470 32.18 9.19 -2.30
C LEU A 470 33.09 9.35 -3.52
N VAL A 471 34.15 8.54 -3.62
CA VAL A 471 35.13 8.55 -4.72
C VAL A 471 34.64 7.82 -5.97
N ARG A 472 33.49 7.13 -5.92
CA ARG A 472 33.03 6.21 -6.97
C ARG A 472 31.84 6.77 -7.75
N LYS A 473 31.58 6.14 -8.93
CA LYS A 473 30.49 6.54 -9.85
C LYS A 473 29.12 6.26 -9.25
N ASN A 474 28.08 6.91 -9.80
CA ASN A 474 26.67 6.67 -9.48
C ASN A 474 26.31 5.18 -9.49
N LYS A 475 25.30 4.80 -8.69
CA LYS A 475 24.81 3.41 -8.49
C LYS A 475 25.83 2.48 -7.80
N TYR A 476 26.95 3.03 -7.32
CA TYR A 476 27.94 2.26 -6.58
C TYR A 476 27.64 2.32 -5.09
N GLY A 477 27.53 1.17 -4.46
CA GLY A 477 27.15 1.04 -3.07
C GLY A 477 27.83 -0.12 -2.36
N TYR A 478 27.36 -0.38 -1.14
CA TYR A 478 27.85 -1.45 -0.28
C TYR A 478 26.74 -2.46 -0.01
N ASP A 479 26.98 -3.71 -0.38
CA ASP A 479 26.12 -4.85 -0.03
C ASP A 479 26.44 -5.28 1.41
N THR A 480 25.57 -4.91 2.33
CA THR A 480 25.73 -5.20 3.76
C THR A 480 25.65 -6.69 4.08
N LYS A 481 24.92 -7.49 3.27
CA LYS A 481 24.79 -8.94 3.46
C LYS A 481 26.08 -9.68 3.10
N ASN A 482 26.68 -9.34 1.96
CA ASN A 482 27.89 -10.02 1.46
C ASN A 482 29.19 -9.24 1.75
N LYS A 483 29.10 -8.07 2.41
CA LYS A 483 30.21 -7.18 2.75
C LYS A 483 31.08 -6.80 1.54
N LYS A 484 30.42 -6.42 0.42
CA LYS A 484 31.09 -6.12 -0.86
C LYS A 484 30.64 -4.77 -1.42
N PHE A 485 31.62 -4.05 -1.97
CA PHE A 485 31.35 -2.85 -2.77
C PHE A 485 31.11 -3.21 -4.23
N GLY A 486 30.16 -2.55 -4.86
CA GLY A 486 29.88 -2.77 -6.29
C GLY A 486 28.75 -1.89 -6.82
N ASN A 487 28.45 -2.08 -8.10
CA ASN A 487 27.26 -1.45 -8.70
C ASN A 487 26.01 -2.20 -8.22
N MET A 488 25.13 -1.50 -7.51
CA MET A 488 23.95 -2.09 -6.90
C MET A 488 23.03 -2.77 -7.91
N ILE A 489 22.87 -2.18 -9.10
CA ILE A 489 22.05 -2.76 -10.17
C ILE A 489 22.61 -4.10 -10.68
N THR A 490 23.94 -4.19 -10.87
CA THR A 490 24.57 -5.43 -11.32
C THR A 490 24.65 -6.49 -10.23
N MET A 491 24.65 -6.06 -8.97
CA MET A 491 24.59 -6.97 -7.81
C MET A 491 23.16 -7.45 -7.51
N GLY A 492 22.16 -6.96 -8.27
CA GLY A 492 20.77 -7.31 -8.08
C GLY A 492 20.09 -6.59 -6.91
N ILE A 493 20.76 -5.60 -6.29
CA ILE A 493 20.20 -4.81 -5.18
C ILE A 493 19.48 -3.61 -5.78
N VAL A 494 18.18 -3.75 -5.91
CA VAL A 494 17.31 -2.79 -6.60
C VAL A 494 16.05 -2.51 -5.77
N ASP A 495 15.55 -1.28 -5.82
CA ASP A 495 14.31 -0.87 -5.18
C ASP A 495 13.30 -0.40 -6.25
N PRO A 496 11.99 -0.63 -6.11
CA PRO A 496 11.00 -0.04 -7.00
C PRO A 496 11.02 1.48 -6.92
N PHE A 497 11.04 2.15 -8.08
CA PHE A 497 11.04 3.61 -8.14
C PHE A 497 9.80 4.21 -7.44
N LYS A 498 8.63 3.60 -7.63
CA LYS A 498 7.37 4.02 -6.99
C LYS A 498 7.47 4.06 -5.47
N VAL A 499 8.09 3.05 -4.88
CA VAL A 499 8.31 2.94 -3.42
C VAL A 499 9.21 4.09 -2.93
N THR A 500 10.37 4.27 -3.56
CA THR A 500 11.35 5.30 -3.18
C THR A 500 10.76 6.71 -3.35
N LYS A 501 10.04 6.96 -4.45
CA LYS A 501 9.34 8.22 -4.73
C LYS A 501 8.32 8.57 -3.63
N ASN A 502 7.44 7.63 -3.30
CA ASN A 502 6.38 7.85 -2.31
C ASN A 502 6.95 7.99 -0.90
N ALA A 503 8.01 7.27 -0.55
CA ALA A 503 8.72 7.45 0.71
C ALA A 503 9.24 8.89 0.86
N VAL A 504 9.85 9.47 -0.18
CA VAL A 504 10.32 10.86 -0.19
C VAL A 504 9.16 11.85 -0.02
N LEU A 505 8.09 11.71 -0.81
CA LEU A 505 6.96 12.64 -0.79
C LEU A 505 6.20 12.60 0.54
N ASN A 506 5.92 11.41 1.07
CA ASN A 506 5.16 11.26 2.30
C ASN A 506 5.99 11.70 3.53
N SER A 507 7.30 11.44 3.54
CA SER A 507 8.22 11.92 4.58
C SER A 507 8.31 13.43 4.61
N ALA A 508 8.47 14.07 3.45
CA ALA A 508 8.48 15.54 3.34
C ALA A 508 7.15 16.16 3.80
N SER A 509 6.02 15.52 3.47
CA SER A 509 4.69 15.98 3.90
C SER A 509 4.54 15.96 5.42
N VAL A 510 4.94 14.87 6.08
CA VAL A 510 4.88 14.75 7.55
C VAL A 510 5.82 15.73 8.21
N ALA A 511 7.06 15.85 7.74
CA ALA A 511 8.03 16.80 8.28
C ALA A 511 7.50 18.25 8.17
N SER A 512 6.87 18.58 7.03
CA SER A 512 6.23 19.88 6.81
C SER A 512 5.10 20.19 7.80
N ILE A 513 4.26 19.19 8.12
CA ILE A 513 3.17 19.33 9.09
C ILE A 513 3.76 19.54 10.48
N ILE A 514 4.71 18.73 10.91
CA ILE A 514 5.32 18.81 12.24
C ILE A 514 6.07 20.12 12.42
N LEU A 515 6.85 20.55 11.43
CA LEU A 515 7.59 21.80 11.46
C LEU A 515 6.68 23.02 11.64
N THR A 516 5.53 23.04 10.99
CA THR A 516 4.55 24.14 11.07
C THR A 516 3.62 24.08 12.27
N THR A 517 3.66 22.99 13.07
CA THR A 517 2.78 22.84 14.24
C THR A 517 3.26 23.70 15.40
N SER A 518 2.40 24.58 15.91
CA SER A 518 2.66 25.45 17.08
C SER A 518 1.75 25.16 18.28
N CYS A 519 0.66 24.39 18.06
CA CYS A 519 -0.29 24.03 19.10
C CYS A 519 -0.80 22.61 18.88
N VAL A 520 -0.91 21.85 19.94
CA VAL A 520 -1.45 20.49 19.96
C VAL A 520 -2.58 20.40 20.97
N ILE A 521 -3.74 19.94 20.50
CA ILE A 521 -4.93 19.72 21.33
C ILE A 521 -5.19 18.22 21.43
N SER A 522 -5.03 17.65 22.60
CA SER A 522 -5.22 16.22 22.84
C SER A 522 -6.34 15.96 23.86
N ASN A 523 -6.89 14.75 23.86
CA ASN A 523 -7.80 14.32 24.92
C ASN A 523 -7.01 14.06 26.19
N LYS A 524 -7.49 14.58 27.34
CA LYS A 524 -6.92 14.24 28.63
C LYS A 524 -7.19 12.77 28.93
N ARG A 525 -6.15 11.99 29.18
CA ARG A 525 -6.28 10.59 29.63
C ARG A 525 -6.32 10.61 31.15
N ILE A 526 -7.44 10.18 31.73
CA ILE A 526 -7.58 10.01 33.20
C ILE A 526 -6.72 8.80 33.58
N ARG A 527 -5.76 8.97 34.49
CA ARG A 527 -5.06 7.83 35.08
C ARG A 527 -6.05 7.10 35.97
N GLU A 528 -6.07 5.77 35.92
CA GLU A 528 -6.97 4.93 36.76
C GLU A 528 -6.81 5.21 38.27
N ASP A 529 -5.64 5.71 38.72
CA ASP A 529 -5.38 6.11 40.12
C ASP A 529 -6.16 7.35 40.59
N GLU A 530 -6.73 8.18 39.70
CA GLU A 530 -7.56 9.35 40.07
C GLU A 530 -9.06 9.00 40.13
N SER A 531 -9.47 7.81 39.65
CA SER A 531 -10.87 7.35 39.69
C SER A 531 -11.29 6.69 41.02
N SER A 532 -10.35 6.55 41.96
CA SER A 532 -10.57 5.93 43.28
C SER A 532 -10.51 6.90 44.44
N ARG A 533 -10.68 8.21 44.17
CA ARG A 533 -10.85 9.23 45.20
C ARG A 533 -12.20 9.92 45.15
#